data_68e98140807872b2aec90ac0d5c7ae98
#
_entry.id   68e98140807872b2aec90ac0d5c7ae98
#
_cell.length_a   1.000
_cell.length_b   1.000
_cell.length_c   1.000
_cell.angle_alpha   90.00
_cell.angle_beta   90.00
_cell.angle_gamma   90.00
#
_symmetry.space_group_name_H-M   'P 1'
#
loop_
_entity.id
_entity.type
_entity.pdbx_description
1 polymer ?
#
loop_
_entity_poly.entity_id
_entity_poly.type
_entity_poly.pdbx_seq_one_letter_code
_entity_poly.pdbx_strand_id
1 'polypeptide(L)'
;GKGNLVSERLKDFAMHEFSLLDGAVLECGCVYIVKLLENVSLTDNLSGIANPKSSTGRLDVFTRLIVDGAQEFEDVPAGYKGPLYAEISPRTFSILVRTGTRLNQLRIRRGFSITTDKEMEILQKHVGLVRTEDNDSLPDKIKNGVPLSVDLVGENGLIGYRARKHTRLIDVDKPGFYKRESFWEKITIEDLVYQNNNSKNGTSSSGLVLSPDAF
;
A
#
# COMPACT_ATOMS: atom_id res chain seq x y z
N GLY A 1 -14.35 15.58 9.68
CA GLY A 1 -15.18 16.57 8.95
C GLY A 1 -14.54 17.95 9.00
N LYS A 2 -14.97 18.88 8.13
CA LYS A 2 -14.45 20.26 8.12
C LYS A 2 -14.50 20.85 9.52
N GLY A 3 -13.37 21.34 10.01
CA GLY A 3 -13.27 22.12 11.24
C GLY A 3 -12.80 21.40 12.49
N ASN A 4 -12.57 20.08 12.44
CA ASN A 4 -12.07 19.34 13.60
C ASN A 4 -10.57 19.04 13.46
N LEU A 5 -9.81 19.39 14.47
CA LEU A 5 -8.39 19.03 14.56
C LEU A 5 -8.26 17.54 14.90
N VAL A 6 -7.29 16.88 14.30
CA VAL A 6 -6.95 15.47 14.61
C VAL A 6 -6.64 15.32 16.10
N SER A 7 -5.88 16.27 16.67
CA SER A 7 -5.52 16.28 18.09
C SER A 7 -6.71 16.36 19.04
N GLU A 8 -7.80 17.04 18.64
CA GLU A 8 -9.03 17.10 19.43
C GLU A 8 -9.78 15.77 19.38
N ARG A 9 -9.90 15.20 18.19
CA ARG A 9 -10.53 13.89 18.00
C ARG A 9 -9.82 12.77 18.74
N LEU A 10 -8.49 12.81 18.76
CA LEU A 10 -7.71 11.80 19.50
C LEU A 10 -8.05 11.79 20.99
N LYS A 11 -8.35 12.93 21.61
CA LYS A 11 -8.78 12.99 23.02
C LYS A 11 -10.07 12.21 23.29
N ASP A 12 -10.95 12.17 22.30
CA ASP A 12 -12.26 11.50 22.43
C ASP A 12 -12.18 10.00 22.13
N PHE A 13 -11.24 9.56 21.29
CA PHE A 13 -11.20 8.19 20.75
C PHE A 13 -9.97 7.39 21.15
N ALA A 14 -8.91 8.02 21.68
CA ALA A 14 -7.71 7.29 22.08
C ALA A 14 -8.00 6.42 23.31
N MET A 15 -7.77 5.11 23.17
CA MET A 15 -7.93 4.16 24.27
C MET A 15 -6.66 4.09 25.13
N HIS A 16 -5.49 4.21 24.49
CA HIS A 16 -4.18 4.15 25.13
C HIS A 16 -3.23 5.11 24.44
N GLU A 17 -2.29 5.63 25.21
CA GLU A 17 -1.19 6.45 24.73
C GLU A 17 0.12 5.90 25.26
N PHE A 18 1.15 5.84 24.39
CA PHE A 18 2.48 5.36 24.77
C PHE A 18 3.57 6.07 23.97
N SER A 19 4.79 6.03 24.53
CA SER A 19 5.98 6.66 23.93
C SER A 19 6.65 5.76 22.91
N LEU A 20 7.18 6.36 21.84
CA LEU A 20 8.04 5.70 20.85
C LEU A 20 9.53 5.95 21.08
N LEU A 21 9.93 6.65 22.13
CA LEU A 21 11.33 7.04 22.38
C LEU A 21 12.25 5.83 22.46
N ASP A 22 11.88 4.85 23.27
CA ASP A 22 12.66 3.62 23.47
C ASP A 22 12.26 2.51 22.51
N GLY A 23 11.34 2.81 21.59
CA GLY A 23 10.72 1.86 20.68
C GLY A 23 9.46 1.24 21.26
N ALA A 24 8.51 0.96 20.36
CA ALA A 24 7.27 0.29 20.71
C ALA A 24 6.88 -0.73 19.65
N VAL A 25 6.22 -1.79 20.08
CA VAL A 25 5.66 -2.80 19.21
C VAL A 25 4.27 -2.34 18.76
N LEU A 26 4.09 -2.20 17.46
CA LEU A 26 2.78 -2.06 16.86
C LEU A 26 2.28 -3.45 16.47
N GLU A 27 1.26 -3.90 17.17
CA GLU A 27 0.73 -5.25 17.04
C GLU A 27 -0.12 -5.42 15.78
N CYS A 28 -0.03 -6.60 15.17
CA CYS A 28 -0.87 -6.98 14.06
C CYS A 28 -2.36 -6.88 14.44
N GLY A 29 -3.16 -6.27 13.56
CA GLY A 29 -4.60 -6.10 13.75
C GLY A 29 -5.01 -4.87 14.58
N CYS A 30 -4.06 -4.16 15.18
CA CYS A 30 -4.33 -2.92 15.91
C CYS A 30 -4.18 -1.68 15.01
N VAL A 31 -4.82 -0.58 15.41
CA VAL A 31 -4.75 0.70 14.72
C VAL A 31 -4.11 1.74 15.63
N TYR A 32 -3.13 2.44 15.13
CA TYR A 32 -2.38 3.46 15.85
C TYR A 32 -2.44 4.78 15.09
N ILE A 33 -2.66 5.88 15.80
CA ILE A 33 -2.53 7.23 15.24
C ILE A 33 -1.30 7.87 15.85
N VAL A 34 -0.36 8.26 14.99
CA VAL A 34 0.92 8.84 15.40
C VAL A 34 1.06 10.23 14.80
N LYS A 35 1.35 11.23 15.65
CA LYS A 35 1.77 12.53 15.15
C LYS A 35 3.16 12.42 14.56
N LEU A 36 3.33 12.88 13.33
CA LEU A 36 4.64 12.88 12.66
C LEU A 36 5.54 13.98 13.22
N LEU A 37 6.84 13.83 13.05
CA LEU A 37 7.81 14.84 13.43
C LEU A 37 7.74 16.06 12.53
N GLU A 38 7.34 15.85 11.27
CA GLU A 38 7.27 16.86 10.25
C GLU A 38 5.97 17.67 10.32
N ASN A 39 6.10 18.95 9.97
CA ASN A 39 4.99 19.83 9.64
C ASN A 39 5.19 20.33 8.21
N VAL A 40 4.11 20.69 7.54
CA VAL A 40 4.19 21.29 6.20
C VAL A 40 3.64 22.70 6.20
N SER A 41 4.17 23.52 5.27
CA SER A 41 3.66 24.85 4.97
C SER A 41 3.65 24.99 3.46
N LEU A 42 2.52 24.66 2.84
CA LEU A 42 2.34 24.72 1.40
C LEU A 42 1.78 26.08 0.99
N THR A 43 2.14 26.51 -0.20
CA THR A 43 1.50 27.64 -0.86
C THR A 43 0.24 27.20 -1.60
N ASP A 44 -0.63 28.12 -1.98
CA ASP A 44 -1.94 27.82 -2.59
C ASP A 44 -1.86 27.06 -3.93
N ASN A 45 -0.68 27.02 -4.55
CA ASN A 45 -0.43 26.28 -5.80
C ASN A 45 0.31 24.96 -5.60
N LEU A 46 0.57 24.58 -4.35
CA LEU A 46 1.23 23.32 -3.98
C LEU A 46 0.30 22.47 -3.14
N SER A 47 0.14 21.24 -3.54
CA SER A 47 -0.53 20.17 -2.78
C SER A 47 0.40 19.00 -2.55
N GLY A 48 0.00 18.05 -1.73
CA GLY A 48 0.77 16.85 -1.48
C GLY A 48 -0.08 15.60 -1.60
N ILE A 49 0.55 14.49 -1.95
CA ILE A 49 -0.03 13.16 -1.81
C ILE A 49 0.94 12.24 -1.10
N ALA A 50 0.47 11.57 -0.09
CA ALA A 50 1.26 10.61 0.65
C ALA A 50 1.02 9.18 0.14
N ASN A 51 1.97 8.32 0.40
CA ASN A 51 1.84 6.88 0.23
C ASN A 51 2.75 6.18 1.23
N PRO A 52 2.48 4.94 1.62
CA PRO A 52 3.45 4.10 2.30
C PRO A 52 4.74 3.99 1.48
N LYS A 53 5.87 3.90 2.15
CA LYS A 53 7.12 3.50 1.48
C LYS A 53 6.97 2.07 0.95
N SER A 54 7.65 1.74 -0.14
CA SER A 54 7.64 0.38 -0.71
C SER A 54 8.04 -0.70 0.30
N SER A 55 9.00 -0.39 1.19
CA SER A 55 9.41 -1.30 2.27
C SER A 55 8.30 -1.53 3.30
N THR A 56 7.48 -0.52 3.57
CA THR A 56 6.33 -0.59 4.48
C THR A 56 5.20 -1.39 3.86
N GLY A 57 4.86 -1.11 2.60
CA GLY A 57 3.83 -1.86 1.87
C GLY A 57 4.18 -3.34 1.71
N ARG A 58 5.46 -3.68 1.47
CA ARG A 58 5.91 -5.08 1.38
C ARG A 58 5.83 -5.87 2.68
N LEU A 59 5.67 -5.21 3.80
CA LEU A 59 5.45 -5.85 5.11
C LEU A 59 3.96 -5.87 5.49
N ASP A 60 3.09 -5.49 4.57
CA ASP A 60 1.65 -5.33 4.82
C ASP A 60 1.35 -4.45 6.04
N VAL A 61 2.12 -3.38 6.16
CA VAL A 61 1.85 -2.33 7.14
C VAL A 61 1.01 -1.26 6.45
N PHE A 62 -0.27 -1.28 6.73
CA PHE A 62 -1.18 -0.27 6.21
C PHE A 62 -0.90 1.06 6.90
N THR A 63 -0.58 2.09 6.12
CA THR A 63 -0.20 3.39 6.66
C THR A 63 -0.83 4.48 5.83
N ARG A 64 -1.63 5.35 6.46
CA ARG A 64 -2.32 6.47 5.81
C ARG A 64 -1.95 7.79 6.44
N LEU A 65 -1.76 8.82 5.62
CA LEU A 65 -1.58 10.19 6.11
C LEU A 65 -2.92 10.84 6.44
N ILE A 66 -2.94 11.57 7.54
CA ILE A 66 -4.08 12.38 7.97
C ILE A 66 -3.59 13.81 8.22
N VAL A 67 -4.33 14.80 7.77
CA VAL A 67 -4.09 16.21 8.07
C VAL A 67 -5.36 16.88 8.62
N ASP A 68 -5.19 17.95 9.39
CA ASP A 68 -6.29 18.69 9.95
C ASP A 68 -7.19 19.24 8.83
N GLY A 69 -8.49 19.07 8.99
CA GLY A 69 -9.49 19.59 8.07
C GLY A 69 -9.62 18.86 6.74
N ALA A 70 -8.78 17.88 6.41
CA ALA A 70 -8.94 17.05 5.22
C ALA A 70 -10.15 16.11 5.34
N GLN A 71 -10.73 15.75 4.19
CA GLN A 71 -11.85 14.81 4.09
C GLN A 71 -11.40 13.44 3.60
N GLU A 72 -10.20 13.38 3.05
CA GLU A 72 -9.61 12.19 2.43
C GLU A 72 -8.28 11.88 3.10
N PHE A 73 -7.94 10.60 3.17
CA PHE A 73 -6.62 10.15 3.55
C PHE A 73 -5.63 10.42 2.42
N GLU A 74 -4.35 10.48 2.75
CA GLU A 74 -3.23 10.63 1.81
C GLU A 74 -3.15 12.00 1.13
N ASP A 75 -4.19 12.82 1.18
CA ASP A 75 -4.24 14.13 0.54
C ASP A 75 -3.83 15.25 1.49
N VAL A 76 -2.90 16.09 1.04
CA VAL A 76 -2.52 17.34 1.70
C VAL A 76 -3.00 18.48 0.81
N PRO A 77 -4.08 19.18 1.18
CA PRO A 77 -4.69 20.23 0.35
C PRO A 77 -3.71 21.35 0.01
N ALA A 78 -3.94 22.00 -1.12
CA ALA A 78 -3.20 23.19 -1.49
C ALA A 78 -3.33 24.28 -0.40
N GLY A 79 -2.23 24.94 -0.10
CA GLY A 79 -2.18 25.97 0.95
C GLY A 79 -2.19 25.44 2.38
N TYR A 80 -2.20 24.11 2.60
CA TYR A 80 -2.21 23.55 3.95
C TYR A 80 -0.95 23.95 4.73
N LYS A 81 -1.16 24.34 5.98
CA LYS A 81 -0.09 24.68 6.94
C LYS A 81 -0.45 24.04 8.26
N GLY A 82 0.34 23.07 8.69
CA GLY A 82 0.05 22.37 9.93
C GLY A 82 0.80 21.05 10.12
N PRO A 83 0.47 20.34 11.20
CA PRO A 83 1.04 19.06 11.54
C PRO A 83 0.52 17.96 10.61
N LEU A 84 1.29 16.89 10.56
CA LEU A 84 0.94 15.65 9.87
C LEU A 84 0.73 14.53 10.88
N TYR A 85 -0.18 13.63 10.58
CA TYR A 85 -0.45 12.42 11.37
C TYR A 85 -0.45 11.21 10.46
N ALA A 86 -0.10 10.05 11.00
CA ALA A 86 -0.22 8.77 10.30
C ALA A 86 -1.13 7.83 11.08
N GLU A 87 -2.09 7.23 10.39
CA GLU A 87 -2.74 6.02 10.84
C GLU A 87 -1.87 4.85 10.42
N ILE A 88 -1.51 3.97 11.35
CA ILE A 88 -0.66 2.82 11.13
C ILE A 88 -1.38 1.57 11.61
N SER A 89 -1.55 0.59 10.74
CA SER A 89 -2.17 -0.69 11.08
C SER A 89 -1.36 -1.84 10.46
N PRO A 90 -0.51 -2.50 11.22
CA PRO A 90 0.13 -3.73 10.77
C PRO A 90 -0.92 -4.81 10.55
N ARG A 91 -0.94 -5.42 9.34
CA ARG A 91 -1.97 -6.40 8.98
C ARG A 91 -1.47 -7.84 9.12
N THR A 92 -0.23 -8.08 8.76
CA THR A 92 0.36 -9.42 8.73
C THR A 92 1.40 -9.64 9.83
N PHE A 93 2.30 -8.68 10.03
CA PHE A 93 3.39 -8.80 10.98
C PHE A 93 3.34 -7.70 12.02
N SER A 94 3.52 -8.04 13.29
CA SER A 94 3.81 -7.04 14.32
C SER A 94 5.18 -6.42 14.05
N ILE A 95 5.28 -5.10 14.20
CA ILE A 95 6.49 -4.35 13.89
C ILE A 95 7.00 -3.57 15.10
N LEU A 96 8.31 -3.42 15.19
CA LEU A 96 8.97 -2.53 16.14
C LEU A 96 9.32 -1.22 15.43
N VAL A 97 8.83 -0.13 15.97
CA VAL A 97 9.09 1.24 15.49
C VAL A 97 9.66 2.10 16.60
N ARG A 98 10.34 3.18 16.23
CA ARG A 98 10.92 4.18 17.15
C ARG A 98 10.61 5.57 16.67
N THR A 99 10.83 6.57 17.52
CA THR A 99 10.82 7.97 17.08
C THR A 99 11.81 8.15 15.92
N GLY A 100 11.33 8.70 14.80
CA GLY A 100 12.12 8.88 13.58
C GLY A 100 12.05 7.74 12.57
N THR A 101 11.40 6.60 12.90
CA THR A 101 11.11 5.56 11.90
C THR A 101 10.26 6.11 10.77
N ARG A 102 10.64 5.83 9.53
CA ARG A 102 10.00 6.38 8.32
C ARG A 102 9.15 5.33 7.62
N LEU A 103 7.83 5.46 7.73
CA LEU A 103 6.86 4.54 7.13
C LEU A 103 6.20 5.10 5.88
N ASN A 104 6.01 6.42 5.80
CA ASN A 104 5.37 7.13 4.70
C ASN A 104 6.35 7.96 3.88
N GLN A 105 5.92 8.36 2.71
CA GLN A 105 6.56 9.35 1.84
C GLN A 105 5.53 10.35 1.35
N LEU A 106 5.90 11.61 1.25
CA LEU A 106 5.06 12.69 0.74
C LEU A 106 5.63 13.18 -0.60
N ARG A 107 4.78 13.28 -1.62
CA ARG A 107 5.09 13.88 -2.91
C ARG A 107 4.41 15.23 -3.01
N ILE A 108 5.19 16.28 -3.24
CA ILE A 108 4.65 17.61 -3.48
C ILE A 108 4.33 17.77 -4.96
N ARG A 109 3.17 18.33 -5.25
CA ARG A 109 2.66 18.57 -6.60
C ARG A 109 2.42 20.05 -6.80
N ARG A 110 2.66 20.52 -8.03
CA ARG A 110 2.29 21.87 -8.47
C ARG A 110 1.20 21.75 -9.54
N GLY A 111 0.05 22.36 -9.28
CA GLY A 111 -1.09 22.32 -10.19
C GLY A 111 -1.79 20.96 -10.22
N PHE A 112 -2.82 20.88 -11.04
CA PHE A 112 -3.56 19.64 -11.31
C PHE A 112 -3.14 19.07 -12.66
N SER A 113 -2.66 17.85 -12.68
CA SER A 113 -2.44 17.08 -13.91
C SER A 113 -3.08 15.71 -13.70
N ILE A 114 -4.33 15.59 -14.11
CA ILE A 114 -4.99 14.28 -14.21
C ILE A 114 -5.00 13.93 -15.69
N THR A 115 -4.27 12.88 -16.07
CA THR A 115 -4.35 12.30 -17.40
C THR A 115 -5.70 11.63 -17.54
N THR A 116 -6.49 12.03 -18.52
CA THR A 116 -7.77 11.41 -18.82
C THR A 116 -7.58 10.03 -19.48
N ASP A 117 -8.59 9.16 -19.38
CA ASP A 117 -8.56 7.85 -20.05
C ASP A 117 -8.28 7.99 -21.54
N LYS A 118 -8.87 9.00 -22.21
CA LYS A 118 -8.64 9.28 -23.62
C LYS A 118 -7.19 9.66 -23.93
N GLU A 119 -6.57 10.50 -23.11
CA GLU A 119 -5.16 10.84 -23.26
C GLU A 119 -4.27 9.62 -23.02
N MET A 120 -4.63 8.78 -22.05
CA MET A 120 -3.92 7.54 -21.77
C MET A 120 -4.03 6.55 -22.94
N GLU A 121 -5.21 6.42 -23.57
CA GLU A 121 -5.42 5.60 -24.77
C GLU A 121 -4.54 6.11 -25.94
N ILE A 122 -4.46 7.42 -26.13
CA ILE A 122 -3.60 8.02 -27.16
C ILE A 122 -2.13 7.71 -26.87
N LEU A 123 -1.68 7.89 -25.63
CA LEU A 123 -0.31 7.58 -25.22
C LEU A 123 -0.01 6.09 -25.38
N GLN A 124 -0.90 5.22 -24.96
CA GLN A 124 -0.74 3.77 -25.09
C GLN A 124 -0.60 3.37 -26.56
N LYS A 125 -1.43 3.94 -27.44
CA LYS A 125 -1.40 3.63 -28.87
C LYS A 125 -0.12 4.12 -29.56
N HIS A 126 0.39 5.30 -29.19
CA HIS A 126 1.56 5.91 -29.85
C HIS A 126 2.89 5.47 -29.26
N VAL A 127 2.95 5.29 -27.95
CA VAL A 127 4.19 5.03 -27.22
C VAL A 127 4.29 3.58 -26.75
N GLY A 128 3.13 2.91 -26.54
CA GLY A 128 3.10 1.54 -25.97
C GLY A 128 3.66 1.52 -24.56
N LEU A 129 3.05 2.31 -23.66
CA LEU A 129 3.51 2.47 -22.27
C LEU A 129 3.54 1.14 -21.50
N VAL A 130 2.55 0.31 -21.74
CA VAL A 130 2.41 -1.01 -21.11
C VAL A 130 2.20 -2.05 -22.20
N ARG A 131 2.93 -3.16 -22.13
CA ARG A 131 2.93 -4.25 -23.10
C ARG A 131 2.95 -5.58 -22.38
N THR A 132 2.49 -6.63 -23.06
CA THR A 132 2.70 -8.02 -22.64
C THR A 132 4.12 -8.46 -22.99
N GLU A 133 4.57 -9.61 -22.49
CA GLU A 133 5.88 -10.20 -22.86
C GLU A 133 5.98 -10.45 -24.36
N ASP A 134 4.91 -10.88 -25.00
CA ASP A 134 4.81 -11.10 -26.45
C ASP A 134 4.74 -9.80 -27.26
N ASN A 135 4.88 -8.65 -26.59
CA ASN A 135 4.85 -7.32 -27.19
C ASN A 135 3.46 -6.93 -27.78
N ASP A 136 2.44 -7.70 -27.43
CA ASP A 136 1.08 -7.40 -27.83
C ASP A 136 0.56 -6.17 -27.11
N SER A 137 -0.25 -5.40 -27.79
CA SER A 137 -0.91 -4.25 -27.16
C SER A 137 -1.89 -4.71 -26.09
N LEU A 138 -1.86 -4.05 -24.94
CA LEU A 138 -2.81 -4.29 -23.86
C LEU A 138 -4.26 -4.03 -24.31
N PRO A 139 -5.22 -4.56 -23.53
CA PRO A 139 -6.63 -4.58 -23.89
C PRO A 139 -7.17 -3.22 -24.29
N ASP A 140 -8.10 -3.23 -25.22
CA ASP A 140 -8.69 -2.09 -25.93
C ASP A 140 -9.43 -1.06 -25.07
N LYS A 141 -9.50 -1.25 -23.74
CA LYS A 141 -10.26 -0.35 -22.87
C LYS A 141 -9.44 0.07 -21.65
N ILE A 142 -8.94 1.28 -21.71
CA ILE A 142 -8.46 2.00 -20.54
C ILE A 142 -9.67 2.67 -19.88
N LYS A 143 -9.90 2.37 -18.61
CA LYS A 143 -10.98 2.95 -17.82
C LYS A 143 -10.51 3.15 -16.38
N ASN A 144 -10.47 4.40 -15.94
CA ASN A 144 -9.92 4.80 -14.63
C ASN A 144 -8.47 4.32 -14.43
N GLY A 145 -7.68 4.31 -15.51
CA GLY A 145 -6.30 3.85 -15.52
C GLY A 145 -6.08 2.63 -16.43
N VAL A 146 -4.82 2.21 -16.54
CA VAL A 146 -4.41 1.04 -17.32
C VAL A 146 -4.54 -0.21 -16.46
N PRO A 147 -5.32 -1.23 -16.89
CA PRO A 147 -5.44 -2.47 -16.14
C PRO A 147 -4.13 -3.27 -16.20
N LEU A 148 -3.77 -3.89 -15.08
CA LEU A 148 -2.64 -4.81 -14.98
C LEU A 148 -3.13 -6.18 -14.57
N SER A 149 -2.55 -7.24 -15.14
CA SER A 149 -2.91 -8.62 -14.89
C SER A 149 -1.91 -9.31 -13.98
N VAL A 150 -2.39 -10.29 -13.22
CA VAL A 150 -1.54 -11.14 -12.38
C VAL A 150 -1.01 -12.30 -13.21
N ASP A 151 0.30 -12.52 -13.14
CA ASP A 151 0.94 -13.71 -13.70
C ASP A 151 0.84 -14.88 -12.70
N LEU A 152 0.20 -15.97 -13.12
CA LEU A 152 0.11 -17.23 -12.37
C LEU A 152 0.93 -18.35 -13.00
N VAL A 153 1.70 -18.08 -14.04
CA VAL A 153 2.68 -19.01 -14.63
C VAL A 153 3.98 -18.96 -13.85
N GLY A 154 4.41 -17.76 -13.54
CA GLY A 154 5.60 -17.49 -12.75
C GLY A 154 6.90 -17.85 -13.44
N GLU A 155 8.02 -17.60 -12.77
CA GLU A 155 9.34 -17.97 -13.22
C GLU A 155 9.79 -19.28 -12.57
N ASN A 156 10.13 -20.29 -13.37
CA ASN A 156 10.49 -21.64 -12.91
C ASN A 156 9.45 -22.27 -11.95
N GLY A 157 8.16 -22.00 -12.19
CA GLY A 157 7.05 -22.48 -11.39
C GLY A 157 6.84 -21.76 -10.06
N LEU A 158 7.60 -20.71 -9.77
CA LEU A 158 7.40 -19.85 -8.62
C LEU A 158 6.48 -18.69 -9.01
N ILE A 159 5.28 -18.65 -8.42
CA ILE A 159 4.27 -17.62 -8.67
C ILE A 159 4.44 -16.42 -7.73
N GLY A 160 4.78 -16.70 -6.47
CA GLY A 160 4.88 -15.64 -5.47
C GLY A 160 5.25 -16.14 -4.08
N TYR A 161 4.88 -15.37 -3.10
CA TYR A 161 5.15 -15.69 -1.70
C TYR A 161 3.92 -15.37 -0.86
N ARG A 162 3.67 -16.20 0.15
CA ARG A 162 2.64 -16.01 1.15
C ARG A 162 3.30 -15.82 2.51
N ALA A 163 2.77 -14.91 3.32
CA ALA A 163 3.26 -14.69 4.66
C ALA A 163 3.02 -15.92 5.55
N ARG A 164 4.00 -16.23 6.39
CA ARG A 164 3.86 -17.27 7.42
C ARG A 164 3.08 -16.73 8.62
N LYS A 165 2.22 -17.55 9.18
CA LYS A 165 1.54 -17.23 10.44
C LYS A 165 2.53 -17.35 11.62
N HIS A 166 2.26 -16.59 12.69
CA HIS A 166 3.01 -16.64 13.95
C HIS A 166 4.52 -16.40 13.82
N THR A 167 4.91 -15.48 12.98
CA THR A 167 6.30 -15.09 12.81
C THR A 167 6.80 -14.22 13.96
N ARG A 168 8.11 -13.99 13.97
CA ARG A 168 8.75 -13.09 14.93
C ARG A 168 8.43 -11.63 14.60
N LEU A 169 8.62 -10.76 15.60
CA LEU A 169 8.60 -9.30 15.46
C LEU A 169 9.60 -8.83 14.40
N ILE A 170 9.20 -7.87 13.58
CA ILE A 170 10.05 -7.22 12.58
C ILE A 170 10.47 -5.83 13.09
N ASP A 171 11.75 -5.61 13.27
CA ASP A 171 12.32 -4.29 13.49
C ASP A 171 12.48 -3.60 12.12
N VAL A 172 11.63 -2.63 11.82
CA VAL A 172 11.58 -1.98 10.49
C VAL A 172 12.81 -1.09 10.23
N ASP A 173 13.58 -0.73 11.26
CA ASP A 173 14.80 0.03 11.13
C ASP A 173 16.04 -0.84 10.80
N LYS A 174 15.84 -2.16 10.61
CA LYS A 174 16.88 -3.12 10.22
C LYS A 174 16.65 -3.72 8.84
N PRO A 175 16.70 -2.93 7.75
CA PRO A 175 16.52 -3.44 6.40
C PRO A 175 17.60 -4.47 6.05
N GLY A 176 17.18 -5.58 5.40
CA GLY A 176 18.08 -6.66 4.99
C GLY A 176 18.57 -7.59 6.11
N PHE A 177 18.16 -7.37 7.35
CA PHE A 177 18.59 -8.20 8.48
C PHE A 177 17.90 -9.58 8.48
N TYR A 178 16.66 -9.64 8.05
CA TYR A 178 15.83 -10.84 8.15
C TYR A 178 15.94 -11.72 6.91
N LYS A 179 16.03 -13.03 7.13
CA LYS A 179 15.94 -14.01 6.05
C LYS A 179 14.47 -14.12 5.61
N ARG A 180 14.23 -14.03 4.30
CA ARG A 180 12.89 -14.08 3.71
C ARG A 180 12.14 -15.34 4.12
N GLU A 181 12.80 -16.48 4.10
CA GLU A 181 12.22 -17.80 4.39
C GLU A 181 11.70 -17.94 5.85
N SER A 182 12.14 -17.04 6.74
CA SER A 182 11.62 -16.99 8.11
C SER A 182 10.24 -16.34 8.22
N PHE A 183 9.83 -15.58 7.21
CA PHE A 183 8.59 -14.80 7.21
C PHE A 183 7.66 -15.16 6.05
N TRP A 184 8.21 -15.75 5.00
CA TRP A 184 7.50 -16.02 3.76
C TRP A 184 7.68 -17.47 3.33
N GLU A 185 6.64 -18.06 2.79
CA GLU A 185 6.67 -19.34 2.09
C GLU A 185 6.39 -19.13 0.61
N LYS A 186 6.98 -19.97 -0.21
CA LYS A 186 6.79 -19.91 -1.65
C LYS A 186 5.38 -20.37 -2.01
N ILE A 187 4.81 -19.73 -3.03
CA ILE A 187 3.63 -20.17 -3.75
C ILE A 187 4.10 -20.65 -5.11
N THR A 188 3.77 -21.88 -5.46
CA THR A 188 4.15 -22.51 -6.70
C THR A 188 2.93 -22.86 -7.54
N ILE A 189 3.14 -23.30 -8.78
CA ILE A 189 2.06 -23.77 -9.66
C ILE A 189 1.27 -24.94 -9.04
N GLU A 190 1.86 -25.69 -8.12
CA GLU A 190 1.20 -26.80 -7.41
C GLU A 190 0.14 -26.31 -6.41
N ASP A 191 0.24 -25.05 -5.98
CA ASP A 191 -0.75 -24.40 -5.10
C ASP A 191 -1.98 -23.89 -5.84
N LEU A 192 -1.98 -23.98 -7.18
CA LEU A 192 -3.12 -23.55 -8.00
C LEU A 192 -4.28 -24.54 -7.89
N VAL A 193 -5.47 -24.02 -7.73
CA VAL A 193 -6.70 -24.79 -7.75
C VAL A 193 -7.25 -24.80 -9.19
N TYR A 194 -7.38 -25.99 -9.75
CA TYR A 194 -7.99 -26.18 -11.07
C TYR A 194 -9.51 -26.30 -10.91
N GLN A 195 -10.23 -25.35 -11.45
CA GLN A 195 -11.69 -25.45 -11.59
C GLN A 195 -12.00 -26.17 -12.91
N ASN A 196 -12.52 -27.40 -12.80
CA ASN A 196 -13.16 -28.05 -13.94
C ASN A 196 -14.50 -27.37 -14.23
N ASN A 197 -14.48 -26.34 -15.04
CA ASN A 197 -15.72 -25.81 -15.58
C ASN A 197 -16.27 -26.83 -16.59
N ASN A 198 -17.38 -27.47 -16.25
CA ASN A 198 -18.21 -28.30 -17.14
C ASN A 198 -18.87 -27.46 -18.27
N SER A 199 -18.20 -26.41 -18.72
CA SER A 199 -18.63 -25.64 -19.88
C SER A 199 -18.19 -26.36 -21.16
N LYS A 200 -19.10 -26.44 -22.13
CA LYS A 200 -18.95 -27.17 -23.40
C LYS A 200 -17.71 -26.81 -24.26
N ASN A 201 -16.87 -25.90 -23.80
CA ASN A 201 -15.67 -25.43 -24.51
C ASN A 201 -14.34 -25.84 -23.85
N GLY A 202 -14.32 -26.72 -22.88
CA GLY A 202 -13.10 -27.46 -22.47
C GLY A 202 -11.90 -26.65 -21.92
N THR A 203 -12.05 -25.36 -21.60
CA THR A 203 -10.99 -24.57 -20.98
C THR A 203 -11.02 -24.73 -19.46
N SER A 204 -10.08 -25.51 -18.95
CA SER A 204 -9.81 -25.53 -17.49
C SER A 204 -9.17 -24.19 -17.10
N SER A 205 -9.79 -23.45 -16.19
CA SER A 205 -9.16 -22.27 -15.60
C SER A 205 -8.46 -22.68 -14.30
N SER A 206 -7.20 -22.29 -14.15
CA SER A 206 -6.47 -22.40 -12.90
C SER A 206 -6.53 -21.06 -12.17
N GLY A 207 -6.60 -21.11 -10.85
CA GLY A 207 -6.64 -19.90 -10.03
C GLY A 207 -5.96 -20.11 -8.67
N LEU A 208 -5.42 -19.05 -8.11
CA LEU A 208 -4.91 -19.04 -6.75
C LEU A 208 -6.02 -18.60 -5.79
N VAL A 209 -6.29 -19.42 -4.78
CA VAL A 209 -7.24 -19.06 -3.73
C VAL A 209 -6.51 -18.21 -2.69
N LEU A 210 -6.94 -16.97 -2.55
CA LEU A 210 -6.51 -16.08 -1.48
C LEU A 210 -7.54 -16.17 -0.35
N SER A 211 -7.13 -16.69 0.81
CA SER A 211 -7.99 -16.66 1.99
C SER A 211 -8.06 -15.23 2.56
N PRO A 212 -9.13 -14.86 3.30
CA PRO A 212 -9.30 -13.50 3.83
C PRO A 212 -8.13 -13.01 4.70
N ASP A 213 -7.40 -13.93 5.33
CA ASP A 213 -6.26 -13.64 6.21
C ASP A 213 -4.90 -13.95 5.54
N ALA A 214 -4.88 -14.18 4.23
CA ALA A 214 -3.65 -14.46 3.50
C ALA A 214 -3.09 -13.18 2.89
N PHE A 215 -1.81 -12.94 3.13
CA PHE A 215 -1.04 -11.90 2.47
C PHE A 215 0.17 -12.52 1.76
#